data_5ee4f597e89833709eccbca29bb8c99d
#
_entry.id   5ee4f597e89833709eccbca29bb8c99d
#
_cell.length_a   1.000
_cell.length_b   1.000
_cell.length_c   1.000
_cell.angle_alpha   90.00
_cell.angle_beta   90.00
_cell.angle_gamma   90.00
#
_symmetry.space_group_name_H-M   'P 1'
#
loop_
_entity.id
_entity.type
_entity.pdbx_description
1 polymer ?
#
loop_
_entity_poly.entity_id
_entity_poly.type
_entity_poly.pdbx_seq_one_letter_code
_entity_poly.pdbx_strand_id
1 'polypeptide(L)'
;HGDLDQRQRDQVLVQFSNRSTCILVATDVAARGIDVKEIDAVINYDMTRDTDVHTHRIGRTGRAGAKGIAINLATDKDSHKISDIEKRFEIKANYTQVELDFDHDFRLFPEMTTLAFDAGRKNKLRPGDIVGALTAGVGLEKDQVGKIDVFDFQAYVAISSRLAKATLKTLETTKIKGRNIKVRPLR
;
A
#
# COMPACT_ATOMS: atom_id res chain seq x y z
N HIS A 1 5.95 -1.19 12.27
CA HIS A 1 5.99 -1.66 13.65
C HIS A 1 5.69 -0.52 14.64
N GLY A 2 5.55 -0.86 15.94
CA GLY A 2 5.14 0.08 17.00
C GLY A 2 6.07 1.28 17.19
N ASP A 3 7.35 1.14 16.84
CA ASP A 3 8.38 2.16 17.07
C ASP A 3 8.42 3.26 15.99
N LEU A 4 7.63 3.11 14.91
CA LEU A 4 7.49 4.17 13.92
C LEU A 4 6.68 5.33 14.51
N ASP A 5 7.13 6.56 14.28
CA ASP A 5 6.31 7.74 14.55
C ASP A 5 5.09 7.82 13.62
N GLN A 6 4.13 8.69 13.94
CA GLN A 6 2.88 8.76 13.17
C GLN A 6 3.12 9.15 11.70
N ARG A 7 4.06 10.05 11.44
CA ARG A 7 4.39 10.47 10.08
C ARG A 7 4.99 9.33 9.27
N GLN A 8 5.89 8.55 9.86
CA GLN A 8 6.47 7.37 9.22
C GLN A 8 5.41 6.31 8.93
N ARG A 9 4.47 6.07 9.86
CA ARG A 9 3.34 5.17 9.64
C ARG A 9 2.48 5.63 8.46
N ASP A 10 2.11 6.91 8.44
CA ASP A 10 1.31 7.49 7.35
C ASP A 10 2.02 7.33 6.01
N GLN A 11 3.34 7.55 5.94
CA GLN A 11 4.13 7.39 4.73
C GLN A 11 4.15 5.94 4.23
N VAL A 12 4.37 4.97 5.12
CA VAL A 12 4.34 3.54 4.76
C VAL A 12 2.97 3.13 4.23
N LEU A 13 1.89 3.57 4.90
CA LEU A 13 0.53 3.27 4.47
C LEU A 13 0.17 3.94 3.14
N VAL A 14 0.61 5.18 2.94
CA VAL A 14 0.46 5.88 1.66
C VAL A 14 1.18 5.14 0.54
N GLN A 15 2.44 4.73 0.75
CA GLN A 15 3.19 3.98 -0.26
C GLN A 15 2.49 2.68 -0.65
N PHE A 16 2.00 1.92 0.34
CA PHE A 16 1.29 0.68 0.09
C PHE A 16 -0.05 0.92 -0.62
N SER A 17 -0.85 1.88 -0.16
CA SER A 17 -2.12 2.23 -0.78
C SER A 17 -1.97 2.80 -2.20
N ASN A 18 -0.83 3.39 -2.49
CA ASN A 18 -0.46 3.94 -3.79
C ASN A 18 0.17 2.90 -4.74
N ARG A 19 0.26 1.63 -4.33
CA ARG A 19 0.94 0.56 -5.09
C ARG A 19 2.40 0.90 -5.44
N SER A 20 3.06 1.72 -4.63
CA SER A 20 4.48 2.03 -4.74
C SER A 20 5.36 1.16 -3.82
N THR A 21 4.73 0.24 -3.11
CA THR A 21 5.34 -0.85 -2.34
C THR A 21 4.47 -2.09 -2.53
N CYS A 22 5.08 -3.21 -2.92
CA CYS A 22 4.35 -4.44 -3.24
C CYS A 22 3.96 -5.24 -1.99
N ILE A 23 4.73 -5.13 -0.90
CA ILE A 23 4.54 -5.91 0.33
C ILE A 23 4.50 -4.97 1.53
N LEU A 24 3.51 -5.19 2.40
CA LEU A 24 3.41 -4.54 3.69
C LEU A 24 3.51 -5.59 4.80
N VAL A 25 4.53 -5.48 5.65
CA VAL A 25 4.63 -6.28 6.88
C VAL A 25 4.06 -5.46 8.03
N ALA A 26 3.04 -5.97 8.68
CA ALA A 26 2.33 -5.25 9.72
C ALA A 26 1.87 -6.16 10.85
N THR A 27 1.76 -5.61 12.06
CA THR A 27 1.05 -6.24 13.19
C THR A 27 -0.45 -5.93 13.11
N ASP A 28 -1.27 -6.67 13.85
CA ASP A 28 -2.73 -6.44 13.88
C ASP A 28 -3.11 -5.00 14.26
N VAL A 29 -2.35 -4.39 15.19
CA VAL A 29 -2.58 -3.00 15.58
C VAL A 29 -2.29 -2.03 14.45
N ALA A 30 -1.21 -2.25 13.72
CA ALA A 30 -0.85 -1.41 12.58
C ALA A 30 -1.77 -1.66 11.37
N ALA A 31 -2.28 -2.88 11.22
CA ALA A 31 -3.21 -3.26 10.16
C ALA A 31 -4.65 -2.71 10.38
N ARG A 32 -5.01 -2.36 11.62
CA ARG A 32 -6.30 -1.71 11.91
C ARG A 32 -6.28 -0.29 11.35
N GLY A 33 -7.27 0.03 10.51
CA GLY A 33 -7.37 1.35 9.89
C GLY A 33 -6.64 1.51 8.55
N ILE A 34 -6.04 0.44 8.02
CA ILE A 34 -5.55 0.45 6.64
C ILE A 34 -6.76 0.54 5.71
N ASP A 35 -6.98 1.72 5.14
CA ASP A 35 -7.97 1.95 4.08
C ASP A 35 -7.36 1.61 2.70
N VAL A 36 -6.88 0.38 2.57
CA VAL A 36 -6.50 -0.18 1.27
C VAL A 36 -7.64 -1.07 0.81
N LYS A 37 -8.31 -0.63 -0.25
CA LYS A 37 -9.58 -1.22 -0.67
C LYS A 37 -9.43 -2.63 -1.25
N GLU A 38 -8.29 -2.94 -1.85
CA GLU A 38 -8.07 -4.21 -2.54
C GLU A 38 -6.62 -4.66 -2.32
N ILE A 39 -6.48 -5.69 -1.50
CA ILE A 39 -5.20 -6.38 -1.31
C ILE A 39 -5.34 -7.74 -2.02
N ASP A 40 -4.43 -8.04 -2.92
CA ASP A 40 -4.46 -9.26 -3.73
C ASP A 40 -4.31 -10.50 -2.85
N ALA A 41 -3.41 -10.45 -1.86
CA ALA A 41 -3.17 -11.55 -0.93
C ALA A 41 -2.90 -11.06 0.50
N VAL A 42 -3.38 -11.84 1.46
CA VAL A 42 -3.04 -11.72 2.88
C VAL A 42 -2.27 -12.96 3.31
N ILE A 43 -1.07 -12.78 3.84
CA ILE A 43 -0.24 -13.85 4.38
C ILE A 43 -0.19 -13.70 5.90
N ASN A 44 -0.79 -14.64 6.63
CA ASN A 44 -0.69 -14.74 8.07
C ASN A 44 0.60 -15.50 8.41
N TYR A 45 1.65 -14.77 8.76
CA TYR A 45 2.92 -15.35 9.19
C TYR A 45 2.77 -16.10 10.52
N ASP A 46 2.12 -15.44 11.49
CA ASP A 46 1.73 -16.05 12.75
C ASP A 46 0.22 -16.27 12.79
N MET A 47 -0.21 -17.49 13.07
CA MET A 47 -1.61 -17.81 13.26
C MET A 47 -2.12 -17.24 14.61
N THR A 48 -3.22 -16.49 14.55
CA THR A 48 -3.90 -16.04 15.76
C THR A 48 -4.76 -17.16 16.39
N ARG A 49 -4.99 -17.08 17.70
CA ARG A 49 -5.98 -17.92 18.40
C ARG A 49 -7.40 -17.38 18.27
N ASP A 50 -7.53 -16.09 18.01
CA ASP A 50 -8.81 -15.40 17.92
C ASP A 50 -9.28 -15.42 16.45
N THR A 51 -10.39 -16.12 16.20
CA THR A 51 -11.00 -16.25 14.87
C THR A 51 -11.56 -14.92 14.35
N ASP A 52 -11.94 -13.98 15.22
CA ASP A 52 -12.39 -12.67 14.80
C ASP A 52 -11.21 -11.82 14.31
N VAL A 53 -10.06 -11.91 14.96
CA VAL A 53 -8.81 -11.30 14.47
C VAL A 53 -8.44 -11.91 13.12
N HIS A 54 -8.53 -13.23 12.96
CA HIS A 54 -8.32 -13.90 11.68
C HIS A 54 -9.25 -13.35 10.61
N THR A 55 -10.54 -13.25 10.89
CA THR A 55 -11.55 -12.68 9.99
C THR A 55 -11.19 -11.26 9.57
N HIS A 56 -10.76 -10.41 10.52
CA HIS A 56 -10.34 -9.04 10.21
C HIS A 56 -9.10 -8.97 9.35
N ARG A 57 -8.15 -9.91 9.48
CA ARG A 57 -6.96 -9.98 8.63
C ARG A 57 -7.34 -10.36 7.21
N ILE A 58 -8.02 -11.49 7.02
CA ILE A 58 -8.40 -11.97 5.67
C ILE A 58 -9.43 -11.06 5.00
N GLY A 59 -10.26 -10.36 5.77
CA GLY A 59 -11.20 -9.37 5.27
C GLY A 59 -10.55 -8.12 4.64
N ARG A 60 -9.23 -8.09 4.45
CA ARG A 60 -8.52 -7.08 3.66
C ARG A 60 -8.43 -7.45 2.19
N THR A 61 -8.66 -8.70 1.84
CA THR A 61 -8.71 -9.20 0.45
C THR A 61 -10.10 -9.73 0.10
N GLY A 62 -10.38 -9.94 -1.18
CA GLY A 62 -11.64 -10.54 -1.65
C GLY A 62 -12.89 -9.68 -1.41
N ARG A 63 -12.80 -8.36 -1.41
CA ARG A 63 -13.94 -7.45 -1.21
C ARG A 63 -14.71 -7.19 -2.51
N ALA A 64 -15.97 -6.79 -2.35
CA ALA A 64 -16.86 -6.37 -3.44
C ALA A 64 -17.00 -7.41 -4.59
N GLY A 65 -16.91 -8.72 -4.26
CA GLY A 65 -17.02 -9.80 -5.24
C GLY A 65 -15.72 -10.13 -5.98
N ALA A 66 -14.62 -9.45 -5.68
CA ALA A 66 -13.30 -9.83 -6.18
C ALA A 66 -12.79 -11.09 -5.47
N LYS A 67 -12.02 -11.91 -6.18
CA LYS A 67 -11.32 -13.06 -5.60
C LYS A 67 -10.09 -12.56 -4.85
N GLY A 68 -9.90 -13.03 -3.62
CA GLY A 68 -8.71 -12.75 -2.81
C GLY A 68 -8.05 -14.03 -2.34
N ILE A 69 -6.77 -13.95 -2.03
CA ILE A 69 -5.99 -15.08 -1.53
C ILE A 69 -5.65 -14.84 -0.06
N ALA A 70 -5.95 -15.81 0.81
CA ALA A 70 -5.51 -15.81 2.20
C ALA A 70 -4.65 -17.05 2.44
N ILE A 71 -3.40 -16.84 2.83
CA ILE A 71 -2.42 -17.90 3.12
C ILE A 71 -2.09 -17.84 4.61
N ASN A 72 -2.10 -19.00 5.27
CA ASN A 72 -1.68 -19.13 6.66
C ASN A 72 -0.42 -19.99 6.70
N LEU A 73 0.66 -19.48 7.27
CA LEU A 73 1.83 -20.29 7.61
C LEU A 73 1.54 -20.98 8.94
N ALA A 74 1.61 -22.29 8.96
CA ALA A 74 1.26 -23.10 10.13
C ALA A 74 2.32 -24.15 10.39
N THR A 75 2.51 -24.46 11.65
CA THR A 75 3.29 -25.59 12.13
C THR A 75 2.37 -26.64 12.75
N ASP A 76 2.88 -27.81 13.10
CA ASP A 76 2.11 -28.85 13.78
C ASP A 76 1.47 -28.38 15.09
N LYS A 77 2.08 -27.37 15.75
CA LYS A 77 1.57 -26.76 16.98
C LYS A 77 0.32 -25.91 16.75
N ASP A 78 0.02 -25.55 15.52
CA ASP A 78 -1.10 -24.67 15.17
C ASP A 78 -2.37 -25.45 14.77
N SER A 79 -2.34 -26.81 14.83
CA SER A 79 -3.45 -27.68 14.42
C SER A 79 -4.78 -27.30 15.08
N HIS A 80 -4.78 -26.93 16.36
CA HIS A 80 -5.99 -26.50 17.07
C HIS A 80 -6.53 -25.17 16.50
N LYS A 81 -5.68 -24.20 16.15
CA LYS A 81 -6.09 -22.92 15.56
C LYS A 81 -6.72 -23.14 14.17
N ILE A 82 -6.15 -24.06 13.39
CA ILE A 82 -6.69 -24.43 12.08
C ILE A 82 -8.09 -25.04 12.26
N SER A 83 -8.25 -25.98 13.20
CA SER A 83 -9.54 -26.59 13.51
C SER A 83 -10.61 -25.57 13.91
N ASP A 84 -10.23 -24.54 14.67
CA ASP A 84 -11.15 -23.46 15.05
C ASP A 84 -11.57 -22.60 13.85
N ILE A 85 -10.63 -22.32 12.93
CA ILE A 85 -10.91 -21.62 11.67
C ILE A 85 -11.84 -22.46 10.79
N GLU A 86 -11.53 -23.75 10.60
CA GLU A 86 -12.35 -24.68 9.80
C GLU A 86 -13.79 -24.74 10.30
N LYS A 87 -13.98 -24.85 11.63
CA LYS A 87 -15.31 -24.84 12.26
C LYS A 87 -16.03 -23.50 12.07
N ARG A 88 -15.31 -22.39 12.23
CA ARG A 88 -15.90 -21.04 12.15
C ARG A 88 -16.41 -20.71 10.75
N PHE A 89 -15.70 -21.13 9.72
CA PHE A 89 -16.01 -20.84 8.32
C PHE A 89 -16.68 -21.99 7.58
N GLU A 90 -16.90 -23.13 8.25
CA GLU A 90 -17.48 -24.35 7.66
C GLU A 90 -16.70 -24.81 6.40
N ILE A 91 -15.39 -24.69 6.46
CA ILE A 91 -14.47 -25.06 5.37
C ILE A 91 -13.50 -26.14 5.84
N LYS A 92 -12.84 -26.78 4.89
CA LYS A 92 -11.63 -27.56 5.14
C LYS A 92 -10.41 -26.82 4.64
N ALA A 93 -9.37 -26.74 5.45
CA ALA A 93 -8.09 -26.17 5.05
C ALA A 93 -7.46 -27.00 3.93
N ASN A 94 -6.96 -26.31 2.93
CA ASN A 94 -6.15 -26.93 1.90
C ASN A 94 -4.68 -26.79 2.30
N TYR A 95 -4.03 -27.91 2.53
CA TYR A 95 -2.63 -27.95 2.96
C TYR A 95 -1.71 -28.11 1.77
N THR A 96 -0.69 -27.29 1.73
CA THR A 96 0.41 -27.39 0.79
C THR A 96 1.72 -27.33 1.57
N GLN A 97 2.64 -28.19 1.26
CA GLN A 97 4.00 -28.09 1.77
C GLN A 97 4.72 -26.98 1.02
N VAL A 98 5.39 -26.08 1.75
CA VAL A 98 6.19 -25.03 1.13
C VAL A 98 7.49 -25.66 0.66
N GLU A 99 7.65 -25.78 -0.65
CA GLU A 99 8.94 -26.06 -1.27
C GLU A 99 9.71 -24.74 -1.35
N LEU A 100 10.85 -24.70 -0.67
CA LEU A 100 11.72 -23.52 -0.66
C LEU A 100 12.66 -23.58 -1.88
N ASP A 101 12.12 -23.34 -3.06
CA ASP A 101 12.91 -23.07 -4.24
C ASP A 101 13.11 -21.56 -4.35
N PHE A 102 14.32 -21.11 -3.98
CA PHE A 102 14.64 -19.68 -3.99
C PHE A 102 15.13 -19.26 -5.38
N ASP A 103 14.27 -18.61 -6.12
CA ASP A 103 14.71 -17.81 -7.26
C ASP A 103 15.40 -16.52 -6.75
N HIS A 104 16.72 -16.53 -6.74
CA HIS A 104 17.52 -15.38 -6.30
C HIS A 104 17.37 -14.15 -7.21
N ASP A 105 16.88 -14.33 -8.42
CA ASP A 105 16.66 -13.27 -9.40
C ASP A 105 15.24 -12.71 -9.38
N PHE A 106 14.33 -13.36 -8.63
CA PHE A 106 12.96 -12.87 -8.48
C PHE A 106 12.93 -11.47 -7.85
N ARG A 107 12.24 -10.57 -8.50
CA ARG A 107 12.04 -9.19 -8.05
C ARG A 107 10.60 -8.77 -8.25
N LEU A 108 10.03 -8.15 -7.24
CA LEU A 108 8.75 -7.45 -7.33
C LEU A 108 9.00 -5.97 -7.61
N PHE A 109 8.49 -5.50 -8.72
CA PHE A 109 8.57 -4.10 -9.10
C PHE A 109 7.22 -3.42 -8.93
N PRO A 110 7.12 -2.34 -8.13
CA PRO A 110 5.90 -1.60 -7.99
C PRO A 110 5.55 -0.87 -9.30
N GLU A 111 4.28 -0.91 -9.67
CA GLU A 111 3.75 -0.24 -10.86
C GLU A 111 3.81 1.28 -10.72
N MET A 112 3.67 1.77 -9.49
CA MET A 112 3.59 3.18 -9.17
C MET A 112 4.79 3.62 -8.31
N THR A 113 5.11 4.90 -8.39
CA THR A 113 6.06 5.58 -7.50
C THR A 113 5.34 6.71 -6.80
N THR A 114 5.44 6.76 -5.48
CA THR A 114 4.86 7.87 -4.71
C THR A 114 5.81 9.06 -4.70
N LEU A 115 5.31 10.21 -5.15
CA LEU A 115 5.98 11.50 -5.01
C LEU A 115 5.45 12.23 -3.78
N ALA A 116 6.35 12.78 -2.98
CA ALA A 116 6.05 13.62 -1.84
C ALA A 116 6.27 15.09 -2.19
N PHE A 117 5.26 15.90 -1.97
CA PHE A 117 5.27 17.36 -2.13
C PHE A 117 5.41 17.99 -0.74
N ASP A 118 6.37 18.88 -0.57
CA ASP A 118 6.58 19.59 0.70
C ASP A 118 5.59 20.78 0.83
N ALA A 119 4.32 20.50 0.56
CA ALA A 119 3.20 21.40 0.74
C ALA A 119 1.90 20.61 0.92
N GLY A 120 0.94 21.15 1.64
CA GLY A 120 -0.33 20.50 1.93
C GLY A 120 -1.49 21.48 2.10
N ARG A 121 -2.53 21.09 2.83
CA ARG A 121 -3.75 21.89 3.06
C ARG A 121 -3.44 23.25 3.66
N LYS A 122 -2.51 23.33 4.63
CA LYS A 122 -2.09 24.59 5.27
C LYS A 122 -1.40 25.55 4.29
N ASN A 123 -0.79 25.01 3.24
CA ASN A 123 -0.24 25.77 2.13
C ASN A 123 -1.26 26.05 1.02
N LYS A 124 -2.55 25.74 1.26
CA LYS A 124 -3.66 25.86 0.30
C LYS A 124 -3.46 25.00 -0.97
N LEU A 125 -2.68 23.91 -0.88
CA LEU A 125 -2.51 22.93 -1.94
C LEU A 125 -3.73 21.98 -1.96
N ARG A 126 -4.32 21.79 -3.13
CA ARG A 126 -5.47 20.91 -3.36
C ARG A 126 -5.11 19.80 -4.36
N PRO A 127 -5.81 18.67 -4.36
CA PRO A 127 -5.58 17.60 -5.33
C PRO A 127 -5.60 18.11 -6.79
N GLY A 128 -6.54 19.01 -7.14
CA GLY A 128 -6.63 19.58 -8.48
C GLY A 128 -5.39 20.40 -8.90
N ASP A 129 -4.73 21.08 -7.96
CA ASP A 129 -3.50 21.83 -8.25
C ASP A 129 -2.36 20.86 -8.62
N ILE A 130 -2.30 19.68 -7.97
CA ILE A 130 -1.32 18.62 -8.23
C ILE A 130 -1.62 17.98 -9.59
N VAL A 131 -2.88 17.59 -9.84
CA VAL A 131 -3.30 17.03 -11.13
C VAL A 131 -2.95 17.99 -12.26
N GLY A 132 -3.30 19.28 -12.14
CA GLY A 132 -3.00 20.29 -13.14
C GLY A 132 -1.49 20.43 -13.42
N ALA A 133 -0.65 20.40 -12.38
CA ALA A 133 0.79 20.44 -12.54
C ALA A 133 1.33 19.18 -13.25
N LEU A 134 0.81 18.01 -12.94
CA LEU A 134 1.25 16.74 -13.53
C LEU A 134 0.74 16.57 -14.97
N THR A 135 -0.48 16.97 -15.25
CA THR A 135 -1.06 16.81 -16.61
C THR A 135 -0.67 17.98 -17.52
N ALA A 136 -1.07 19.21 -17.21
CA ALA A 136 -0.78 20.37 -18.06
C ALA A 136 0.68 20.84 -17.96
N GLY A 137 1.31 20.70 -16.78
CA GLY A 137 2.70 21.14 -16.56
C GLY A 137 3.75 20.12 -17.01
N VAL A 138 3.54 18.85 -16.70
CA VAL A 138 4.47 17.75 -17.01
C VAL A 138 4.10 16.99 -18.28
N GLY A 139 2.79 16.93 -18.61
CA GLY A 139 2.28 16.22 -19.77
C GLY A 139 1.90 14.76 -19.48
N LEU A 140 1.62 14.40 -18.23
CA LEU A 140 1.13 13.06 -17.90
C LEU A 140 -0.33 12.89 -18.31
N GLU A 141 -0.67 11.70 -18.79
CA GLU A 141 -2.05 11.27 -19.00
C GLU A 141 -2.74 11.00 -17.66
N LYS A 142 -4.08 11.07 -17.64
CA LYS A 142 -4.84 10.89 -16.38
C LYS A 142 -4.67 9.51 -15.75
N ASP A 143 -4.55 8.48 -16.55
CA ASP A 143 -4.33 7.08 -16.12
C ASP A 143 -2.91 6.83 -15.57
N GLN A 144 -1.98 7.72 -15.86
CA GLN A 144 -0.62 7.70 -15.33
C GLN A 144 -0.49 8.35 -13.95
N VAL A 145 -1.55 9.03 -13.50
CA VAL A 145 -1.65 9.68 -12.19
C VAL A 145 -2.65 8.89 -11.33
N GLY A 146 -2.15 8.26 -10.30
CA GLY A 146 -2.96 7.46 -9.37
C GLY A 146 -3.51 8.29 -8.21
N LYS A 147 -3.59 7.65 -7.05
CA LYS A 147 -4.15 8.23 -5.82
C LYS A 147 -3.37 9.47 -5.37
N ILE A 148 -4.11 10.49 -4.88
CA ILE A 148 -3.54 11.71 -4.30
C ILE A 148 -4.07 11.86 -2.88
N ASP A 149 -3.16 11.90 -1.91
CA ASP A 149 -3.44 12.14 -0.51
C ASP A 149 -2.84 13.49 -0.10
N VAL A 150 -3.68 14.40 0.42
CA VAL A 150 -3.22 15.72 0.88
C VAL A 150 -3.38 15.82 2.39
N PHE A 151 -2.25 15.95 3.09
CA PHE A 151 -2.16 16.21 4.52
C PHE A 151 -1.99 17.71 4.81
N ASP A 152 -1.83 18.08 6.05
CA ASP A 152 -1.73 19.49 6.43
C ASP A 152 -0.52 20.19 5.83
N PHE A 153 0.65 19.56 5.87
CA PHE A 153 1.92 20.15 5.42
C PHE A 153 2.58 19.39 4.26
N GLN A 154 2.03 18.25 3.87
CA GLN A 154 2.56 17.43 2.78
C GLN A 154 1.43 16.89 1.92
N ALA A 155 1.75 16.57 0.68
CA ALA A 155 0.88 15.81 -0.19
C ALA A 155 1.68 14.68 -0.84
N TYR A 156 0.98 13.60 -1.17
CA TYR A 156 1.54 12.44 -1.82
C TYR A 156 0.71 12.11 -3.05
N VAL A 157 1.38 11.74 -4.12
CA VAL A 157 0.71 11.30 -5.34
C VAL A 157 1.41 10.09 -5.91
N ALA A 158 0.63 9.12 -6.34
CA ALA A 158 1.11 7.98 -7.11
C ALA A 158 1.24 8.37 -8.59
N ILE A 159 2.34 8.04 -9.21
CA ILE A 159 2.52 8.15 -10.66
C ILE A 159 3.13 6.87 -11.20
N SER A 160 2.94 6.60 -12.50
CA SER A 160 3.56 5.44 -13.15
C SER A 160 5.09 5.43 -12.92
N SER A 161 5.62 4.32 -12.40
CA SER A 161 7.06 4.19 -12.06
C SER A 161 7.98 4.46 -13.24
N ARG A 162 7.54 4.11 -14.44
CA ARG A 162 8.30 4.33 -15.69
C ARG A 162 8.55 5.82 -15.97
N LEU A 163 7.65 6.68 -15.51
CA LEU A 163 7.68 8.13 -15.77
C LEU A 163 8.26 8.93 -14.60
N ALA A 164 8.49 8.30 -13.44
CA ALA A 164 8.84 8.98 -12.19
C ALA A 164 10.08 9.88 -12.32
N LYS A 165 11.14 9.39 -12.95
CA LYS A 165 12.40 10.15 -13.13
C LYS A 165 12.21 11.38 -14.02
N ALA A 166 11.51 11.24 -15.14
CA ALA A 166 11.24 12.35 -16.06
C ALA A 166 10.32 13.39 -15.41
N THR A 167 9.26 12.92 -14.74
CA THR A 167 8.31 13.76 -14.00
C THR A 167 9.01 14.61 -12.94
N LEU A 168 9.87 14.00 -12.13
CA LEU A 168 10.63 14.73 -11.09
C LEU A 168 11.48 15.85 -11.70
N LYS A 169 12.21 15.55 -12.78
CA LYS A 169 13.05 16.54 -13.47
C LYS A 169 12.24 17.73 -13.99
N THR A 170 11.06 17.49 -14.55
CA THR A 170 10.19 18.55 -15.05
C THR A 170 9.58 19.36 -13.89
N LEU A 171 9.22 18.70 -12.78
CA LEU A 171 8.67 19.36 -11.60
C LEU A 171 9.66 20.29 -10.89
N GLU A 172 10.97 20.12 -11.06
CA GLU A 172 11.99 21.03 -10.51
C GLU A 172 11.79 22.48 -10.99
N THR A 173 11.32 22.65 -12.23
CA THR A 173 11.09 23.96 -12.86
C THR A 173 9.62 24.34 -12.97
N THR A 174 8.70 23.40 -12.70
CA THR A 174 7.26 23.62 -12.81
C THR A 174 6.71 24.29 -11.56
N LYS A 175 6.08 25.46 -11.75
CA LYS A 175 5.38 26.12 -10.66
C LYS A 175 4.01 25.49 -10.41
N ILE A 176 3.73 25.14 -9.18
CA ILE A 176 2.44 24.64 -8.74
C ILE A 176 1.71 25.78 -8.03
N LYS A 177 0.60 26.23 -8.60
CA LYS A 177 -0.15 27.39 -8.08
C LYS A 177 0.73 28.64 -7.93
N GLY A 178 1.62 28.87 -8.90
CA GLY A 178 2.53 30.00 -8.92
C GLY A 178 3.74 29.90 -7.95
N ARG A 179 3.92 28.77 -7.25
CA ARG A 179 4.98 28.55 -6.26
C ARG A 179 5.91 27.41 -6.68
N ASN A 180 7.17 27.49 -6.30
CA ASN A 180 8.09 26.36 -6.38
C ASN A 180 7.87 25.49 -5.14
N ILE A 181 7.36 24.28 -5.33
CA ILE A 181 7.16 23.28 -4.28
C ILE A 181 8.20 22.20 -4.48
N LYS A 182 8.97 21.90 -3.44
CA LYS A 182 9.94 20.80 -3.49
C LYS A 182 9.19 19.47 -3.59
N VAL A 183 9.57 18.68 -4.58
CA VAL A 183 9.03 17.34 -4.82
C VAL A 183 10.16 16.31 -4.79
N ARG A 184 9.92 15.19 -4.16
CA ARG A 184 10.89 14.10 -4.07
C ARG A 184 10.18 12.75 -4.10
N PRO A 185 10.87 11.67 -4.52
CA PRO A 185 10.30 10.34 -4.36
C PRO A 185 10.20 10.00 -2.87
N LEU A 186 9.10 9.39 -2.47
CA LEU A 186 8.96 8.80 -1.14
C LEU A 186 9.67 7.45 -1.14
N ARG A 187 10.65 7.28 -0.27
CA ARG A 187 11.46 6.06 -0.12
C ARG A 187 11.21 5.43 1.22
#